data_ee61ebf4b16ec0d383dd9cd9f17e6557
#
_entry.id   ee61ebf4b16ec0d383dd9cd9f17e6557
#
_cell.length_a   1.000
_cell.length_b   1.000
_cell.length_c   1.000
_cell.angle_alpha   90.00
_cell.angle_beta   90.00
_cell.angle_gamma   90.00
#
_symmetry.space_group_name_H-M   'P 1'
#
loop_
_entity.id
_entity.type
_entity.pdbx_description
1 polymer ?
#
loop_
_entity_poly.entity_id
_entity_poly.type
_entity_poly.pdbx_seq_one_letter_code
_entity_poly.pdbx_strand_id
1 'polypeptide(L)'
;MKLPLLAICFAALSALPTHAQVVDKKALTLEGAKRAITAAVAAAKKGNATGVIAVVDDGGNLMALERLDNTFGAGANISIGKARTAVLFKRPTKAFEEIIGKGRTAMVALKDFTPLQGGVPIVVDSQIVGGIGVSGAASAQQDEELAIAGANALAPGKGGSAADSAVTYLPRDKVNAAFAKGAPLLEVEGYKVHASHRDEAGKAEVHTKDTDIIYVLDGSARFVTGGSVQDPKVIQADEIRGASIRGGEAREIAKGDVIVVPNGVPHWFESVRGPLNYYVVKVH
;
A
#
# COMPACT_ATOMS: atom_id res chain seq x y z
N MET A 1 23.43 43.62 -68.79
CA MET A 1 22.17 43.03 -68.36
C MET A 1 22.35 42.63 -66.88
N LYS A 2 21.85 43.38 -65.95
CA LYS A 2 21.95 43.09 -64.49
C LYS A 2 20.61 42.54 -64.04
N LEU A 3 20.55 41.26 -63.55
CA LEU A 3 19.37 40.66 -62.93
C LEU A 3 19.24 41.19 -61.47
N PRO A 4 18.04 41.52 -60.98
CA PRO A 4 17.84 41.86 -59.60
C PRO A 4 17.67 40.59 -58.73
N LEU A 5 18.34 40.56 -57.61
CA LEU A 5 18.26 39.52 -56.57
C LEU A 5 16.93 39.73 -55.77
N LEU A 6 16.03 38.74 -55.91
CA LEU A 6 14.75 38.76 -55.19
C LEU A 6 15.00 38.20 -53.78
N ALA A 7 14.95 39.06 -52.75
CA ALA A 7 15.04 38.66 -51.35
C ALA A 7 13.68 38.10 -50.89
N ILE A 8 13.61 36.82 -50.64
CA ILE A 8 12.43 36.17 -50.02
C ILE A 8 12.54 36.33 -48.49
N CYS A 9 11.74 37.24 -47.89
CA CYS A 9 11.56 37.33 -46.46
C CYS A 9 10.71 36.16 -45.96
N PHE A 10 11.33 35.20 -45.28
CA PHE A 10 10.61 34.20 -44.50
C PHE A 10 10.07 34.82 -43.21
N ALA A 11 8.78 35.12 -43.19
CA ALA A 11 8.10 35.50 -41.96
C ALA A 11 7.94 34.26 -41.06
N ALA A 12 8.76 34.14 -40.02
CA ALA A 12 8.58 33.15 -38.99
C ALA A 12 7.29 33.49 -38.21
N LEU A 13 6.24 32.71 -38.50
CA LEU A 13 5.00 32.74 -37.74
C LEU A 13 5.28 32.12 -36.39
N SER A 14 5.59 32.93 -35.38
CA SER A 14 5.67 32.46 -33.99
C SER A 14 4.26 32.05 -33.55
N ALA A 15 3.99 30.76 -33.48
CA ALA A 15 2.81 30.21 -32.86
C ALA A 15 2.85 30.58 -31.37
N LEU A 16 2.00 31.54 -30.98
CA LEU A 16 1.72 31.83 -29.57
C LEU A 16 1.16 30.56 -28.95
N PRO A 17 1.60 30.16 -27.76
CA PRO A 17 1.03 28.99 -27.08
C PRO A 17 -0.46 29.28 -26.86
N THR A 18 -1.32 28.53 -27.53
CA THR A 18 -2.74 28.54 -27.23
C THR A 18 -2.89 27.98 -25.82
N HIS A 19 -3.19 28.83 -24.84
CA HIS A 19 -3.56 28.33 -23.51
C HIS A 19 -4.72 27.38 -23.69
N ALA A 20 -4.48 26.10 -23.31
CA ALA A 20 -5.52 25.09 -23.34
C ALA A 20 -6.70 25.56 -22.50
N GLN A 21 -7.89 25.67 -23.10
CA GLN A 21 -9.11 26.05 -22.40
C GLN A 21 -9.68 24.94 -21.53
N VAL A 22 -9.09 23.75 -21.62
CA VAL A 22 -9.41 22.55 -20.84
C VAL A 22 -8.12 21.92 -20.32
N VAL A 23 -8.23 21.25 -19.19
CA VAL A 23 -7.13 20.53 -18.57
C VAL A 23 -7.54 19.08 -18.33
N ASP A 24 -6.58 18.17 -18.40
CA ASP A 24 -6.81 16.79 -18.00
C ASP A 24 -6.98 16.71 -16.48
N LYS A 25 -8.02 16.01 -16.05
CA LYS A 25 -8.36 15.84 -14.66
C LYS A 25 -8.56 14.36 -14.34
N LYS A 26 -7.91 13.89 -13.27
CA LYS A 26 -8.15 12.55 -12.75
C LYS A 26 -9.46 12.54 -11.97
N ALA A 27 -10.23 11.46 -12.15
CA ALA A 27 -11.46 11.22 -11.42
C ALA A 27 -11.32 9.96 -10.57
N LEU A 28 -11.88 9.98 -9.37
CA LEU A 28 -11.97 8.81 -8.50
C LEU A 28 -13.00 7.83 -9.09
N THR A 29 -12.62 6.56 -9.21
CA THR A 29 -13.53 5.49 -9.62
C THR A 29 -14.25 4.91 -8.39
N LEU A 30 -15.38 4.21 -8.60
CA LEU A 30 -16.05 3.48 -7.52
C LEU A 30 -15.13 2.42 -6.90
N GLU A 31 -14.29 1.76 -7.70
CA GLU A 31 -13.32 0.79 -7.21
C GLU A 31 -12.28 1.47 -6.30
N GLY A 32 -11.75 2.63 -6.71
CA GLY A 32 -10.87 3.42 -5.85
C GLY A 32 -11.56 3.85 -4.55
N ALA A 33 -12.82 4.28 -4.60
CA ALA A 33 -13.58 4.63 -3.40
C ALA A 33 -13.75 3.44 -2.43
N LYS A 34 -14.11 2.26 -2.95
CA LYS A 34 -14.21 1.03 -2.16
C LYS A 34 -12.88 0.62 -1.54
N ARG A 35 -11.80 0.74 -2.28
CA ARG A 35 -10.46 0.45 -1.79
C ARG A 35 -10.05 1.36 -0.64
N ALA A 36 -10.32 2.66 -0.72
CA ALA A 36 -10.10 3.59 0.37
C ALA A 36 -10.90 3.20 1.63
N ILE A 37 -12.16 2.81 1.46
CA ILE A 37 -13.00 2.31 2.56
C ILE A 37 -12.39 1.04 3.17
N THR A 38 -12.03 0.05 2.35
CA THR A 38 -11.46 -1.22 2.83
C THR A 38 -10.22 -0.99 3.70
N ALA A 39 -9.33 -0.08 3.29
CA ALA A 39 -8.15 0.25 4.07
C ALA A 39 -8.49 0.95 5.40
N ALA A 40 -9.44 1.88 5.41
CA ALA A 40 -9.89 2.54 6.62
C ALA A 40 -10.57 1.54 7.58
N VAL A 41 -11.40 0.61 7.06
CA VAL A 41 -12.03 -0.48 7.84
C VAL A 41 -10.98 -1.41 8.44
N ALA A 42 -9.96 -1.78 7.67
CA ALA A 42 -8.86 -2.61 8.17
C ALA A 42 -8.11 -1.92 9.31
N ALA A 43 -7.83 -0.61 9.17
CA ALA A 43 -7.24 0.19 10.24
C ALA A 43 -8.15 0.29 11.47
N ALA A 44 -9.46 0.46 11.29
CA ALA A 44 -10.44 0.48 12.38
C ALA A 44 -10.46 -0.85 13.14
N LYS A 45 -10.50 -1.98 12.44
CA LYS A 45 -10.45 -3.32 13.05
C LYS A 45 -9.17 -3.52 13.86
N LYS A 46 -8.02 -3.14 13.30
CA LYS A 46 -6.72 -3.22 13.99
C LYS A 46 -6.68 -2.37 15.28
N GLY A 47 -7.30 -1.20 15.24
CA GLY A 47 -7.39 -0.27 16.37
C GLY A 47 -8.60 -0.52 17.30
N ASN A 48 -9.37 -1.60 17.09
CA ASN A 48 -10.63 -1.89 17.81
C ASN A 48 -11.56 -0.67 17.84
N ALA A 49 -11.64 0.05 16.72
CA ALA A 49 -12.46 1.24 16.56
C ALA A 49 -13.76 0.93 15.82
N THR A 50 -14.79 1.73 16.10
CA THR A 50 -16.03 1.82 15.33
C THR A 50 -15.99 3.07 14.45
N GLY A 51 -17.02 3.31 13.67
CA GLY A 51 -17.16 4.53 12.89
C GLY A 51 -17.93 4.33 11.59
N VAL A 52 -18.26 5.43 10.97
CA VAL A 52 -18.74 5.46 9.58
C VAL A 52 -17.64 6.06 8.72
N ILE A 53 -17.33 5.40 7.62
CA ILE A 53 -16.36 5.82 6.64
C ILE A 53 -17.12 6.19 5.37
N ALA A 54 -16.95 7.42 4.89
CA ALA A 54 -17.59 7.91 3.67
C ALA A 54 -16.54 8.43 2.69
N VAL A 55 -16.67 8.09 1.41
CA VAL A 55 -15.83 8.58 0.32
C VAL A 55 -16.68 9.34 -0.67
N VAL A 56 -16.23 10.53 -1.05
CA VAL A 56 -16.86 11.42 -2.03
C VAL A 56 -15.92 11.64 -3.22
N ASP A 57 -16.49 11.97 -4.39
CA ASP A 57 -15.73 12.43 -5.55
C ASP A 57 -15.15 13.84 -5.32
N ASP A 58 -14.49 14.38 -6.32
CA ASP A 58 -13.90 15.72 -6.25
C ASP A 58 -14.93 16.87 -6.31
N GLY A 59 -16.17 16.59 -6.67
CA GLY A 59 -17.33 17.48 -6.53
C GLY A 59 -18.03 17.40 -5.17
N GLY A 60 -17.58 16.52 -4.27
CA GLY A 60 -18.20 16.31 -2.96
C GLY A 60 -19.41 15.36 -2.98
N ASN A 61 -19.67 14.64 -4.07
CA ASN A 61 -20.79 13.71 -4.18
C ASN A 61 -20.40 12.36 -3.58
N LEU A 62 -21.31 11.74 -2.82
CA LEU A 62 -21.10 10.45 -2.20
C LEU A 62 -20.89 9.37 -3.25
N MET A 63 -19.78 8.64 -3.16
CA MET A 63 -19.46 7.49 -3.99
C MET A 63 -19.67 6.16 -3.27
N ALA A 64 -19.22 6.07 -2.01
CA ALA A 64 -19.36 4.87 -1.21
C ALA A 64 -19.35 5.21 0.29
N LEU A 65 -20.01 4.38 1.10
CA LEU A 65 -20.06 4.51 2.54
C LEU A 65 -20.14 3.12 3.18
N GLU A 66 -19.39 2.94 4.27
CA GLU A 66 -19.50 1.78 5.14
C GLU A 66 -19.69 2.23 6.58
N ARG A 67 -20.71 1.68 7.25
CA ARG A 67 -20.99 1.93 8.66
C ARG A 67 -20.67 0.67 9.45
N LEU A 68 -19.70 0.77 10.34
CA LEU A 68 -19.35 -0.30 11.26
C LEU A 68 -20.39 -0.43 12.36
N ASP A 69 -20.49 -1.63 12.94
CA ASP A 69 -21.43 -1.92 14.01
C ASP A 69 -21.16 -1.01 15.24
N ASN A 70 -22.22 -0.79 16.02
CA ASN A 70 -22.19 0.03 17.22
C ASN A 70 -21.81 1.52 17.03
N THR A 71 -21.81 2.03 15.78
CA THR A 71 -21.62 3.45 15.53
C THR A 71 -22.92 4.25 15.76
N PHE A 72 -22.80 5.43 16.37
CA PHE A 72 -23.95 6.31 16.63
C PHE A 72 -24.65 6.78 15.32
N GLY A 73 -25.95 7.06 15.39
CA GLY A 73 -26.79 7.29 14.21
C GLY A 73 -26.38 8.46 13.33
N ALA A 74 -25.91 9.58 13.90
CA ALA A 74 -25.50 10.76 13.14
C ALA A 74 -24.17 10.58 12.38
N GLY A 75 -23.39 9.54 12.69
CA GLY A 75 -22.07 9.30 12.13
C GLY A 75 -22.05 9.30 10.60
N ALA A 76 -23.09 8.79 9.94
CA ALA A 76 -23.19 8.75 8.48
C ALA A 76 -23.18 10.16 7.86
N ASN A 77 -24.05 11.03 8.31
CA ASN A 77 -24.11 12.41 7.79
C ASN A 77 -22.87 13.22 8.12
N ILE A 78 -22.29 13.00 9.32
CA ILE A 78 -21.07 13.70 9.74
C ILE A 78 -19.87 13.24 8.89
N SER A 79 -19.71 11.94 8.64
CA SER A 79 -18.61 11.44 7.82
C SER A 79 -18.69 11.94 6.37
N ILE A 80 -19.88 11.94 5.77
CA ILE A 80 -20.11 12.52 4.44
C ILE A 80 -19.76 14.02 4.45
N GLY A 81 -20.23 14.77 5.46
CA GLY A 81 -19.93 16.19 5.60
C GLY A 81 -18.44 16.49 5.76
N LYS A 82 -17.72 15.70 6.58
CA LYS A 82 -16.25 15.80 6.72
C LYS A 82 -15.55 15.54 5.39
N ALA A 83 -15.91 14.46 4.67
CA ALA A 83 -15.34 14.14 3.36
C ALA A 83 -15.56 15.27 2.36
N ARG A 84 -16.81 15.79 2.27
CA ARG A 84 -17.20 16.91 1.40
C ARG A 84 -16.42 18.18 1.73
N THR A 85 -16.35 18.54 3.00
CA THR A 85 -15.56 19.71 3.45
C THR A 85 -14.10 19.58 3.05
N ALA A 86 -13.49 18.41 3.29
CA ALA A 86 -12.10 18.20 2.97
C ALA A 86 -11.79 18.37 1.47
N VAL A 87 -12.63 17.82 0.58
CA VAL A 87 -12.40 17.90 -0.86
C VAL A 87 -12.70 19.29 -1.42
N LEU A 88 -13.83 19.90 -1.05
CA LEU A 88 -14.25 21.20 -1.59
C LEU A 88 -13.33 22.35 -1.14
N PHE A 89 -12.81 22.27 0.07
CA PHE A 89 -11.88 23.26 0.61
C PHE A 89 -10.40 22.84 0.46
N LYS A 90 -10.14 21.71 -0.15
CA LYS A 90 -8.80 21.20 -0.50
C LYS A 90 -7.82 21.10 0.69
N ARG A 91 -8.32 20.74 1.88
CA ARG A 91 -7.51 20.55 3.08
C ARG A 91 -8.19 19.67 4.12
N PRO A 92 -7.43 19.06 5.06
CA PRO A 92 -8.01 18.33 6.17
C PRO A 92 -8.93 19.20 7.03
N THR A 93 -10.04 18.60 7.49
CA THR A 93 -11.04 19.31 8.30
C THR A 93 -10.54 19.74 9.67
N LYS A 94 -9.53 19.07 10.23
CA LYS A 94 -8.79 19.50 11.43
C LYS A 94 -8.35 20.97 11.36
N ALA A 95 -7.84 21.40 10.20
CA ALA A 95 -7.39 22.78 10.03
C ALA A 95 -8.51 23.82 10.23
N PHE A 96 -9.75 23.45 9.89
CA PHE A 96 -10.91 24.33 10.10
C PHE A 96 -11.37 24.32 11.57
N GLU A 97 -11.38 23.15 12.20
CA GLU A 97 -11.68 23.04 13.63
C GLU A 97 -10.72 23.90 14.47
N GLU A 98 -9.42 23.85 14.17
CA GLU A 98 -8.41 24.69 14.81
C GLU A 98 -8.61 26.20 14.57
N ILE A 99 -8.95 26.60 13.33
CA ILE A 99 -9.20 28.00 12.99
C ILE A 99 -10.43 28.54 13.73
N ILE A 100 -11.50 27.73 13.80
CA ILE A 100 -12.73 28.09 14.53
C ILE A 100 -12.44 28.17 16.04
N GLY A 101 -11.69 27.18 16.59
CA GLY A 101 -11.24 27.19 17.98
C GLY A 101 -10.41 28.44 18.35
N LYS A 102 -9.72 29.04 17.37
CA LYS A 102 -8.99 30.33 17.51
C LYS A 102 -9.87 31.58 17.31
N GLY A 103 -11.18 31.43 17.24
CA GLY A 103 -12.14 32.52 17.25
C GLY A 103 -12.76 32.91 15.88
N ARG A 104 -12.39 32.27 14.77
CA ARG A 104 -13.00 32.51 13.44
C ARG A 104 -14.33 31.78 13.29
N THR A 105 -15.25 31.97 14.21
CA THR A 105 -16.53 31.23 14.29
C THR A 105 -17.49 31.51 13.12
N ALA A 106 -17.35 32.63 12.41
CA ALA A 106 -18.18 32.94 11.24
C ALA A 106 -18.10 31.83 10.15
N MET A 107 -17.07 30.99 10.15
CA MET A 107 -16.94 29.90 9.19
C MET A 107 -18.04 28.84 9.34
N VAL A 108 -18.67 28.67 10.49
CA VAL A 108 -19.77 27.73 10.68
C VAL A 108 -21.04 28.07 9.91
N ALA A 109 -21.13 29.32 9.40
CA ALA A 109 -22.23 29.76 8.53
C ALA A 109 -22.09 29.30 7.06
N LEU A 110 -20.95 28.73 6.69
CA LEU A 110 -20.76 28.21 5.33
C LEU A 110 -21.66 27.01 5.09
N LYS A 111 -22.30 26.98 3.93
CA LYS A 111 -23.15 25.88 3.53
C LYS A 111 -22.30 24.62 3.21
N ASP A 112 -22.83 23.44 3.49
CA ASP A 112 -22.16 22.13 3.23
C ASP A 112 -20.77 22.02 3.87
N PHE A 113 -20.61 22.63 5.04
CA PHE A 113 -19.36 22.74 5.77
C PHE A 113 -19.43 22.01 7.12
N THR A 114 -18.64 20.96 7.27
CA THR A 114 -18.54 20.17 8.50
C THR A 114 -17.08 20.23 9.01
N PRO A 115 -16.72 21.29 9.76
CA PRO A 115 -15.33 21.53 10.18
C PRO A 115 -14.91 20.71 11.41
N LEU A 116 -15.24 19.44 11.43
CA LEU A 116 -14.86 18.51 12.48
C LEU A 116 -13.70 17.64 12.01
N GLN A 117 -12.66 17.47 12.83
CA GLN A 117 -11.50 16.62 12.52
C GLN A 117 -11.93 15.20 12.12
N GLY A 118 -11.29 14.64 11.10
CA GLY A 118 -11.57 13.30 10.58
C GLY A 118 -11.97 13.28 9.09
N GLY A 119 -11.87 14.41 8.38
CA GLY A 119 -11.99 14.47 6.92
C GLY A 119 -10.66 14.85 6.27
N VAL A 120 -10.25 14.12 5.23
CA VAL A 120 -9.02 14.39 4.47
C VAL A 120 -9.24 14.28 2.96
N PRO A 121 -8.54 15.09 2.14
CA PRO A 121 -8.55 14.94 0.69
C PRO A 121 -7.87 13.63 0.29
N ILE A 122 -8.37 13.01 -0.78
CA ILE A 122 -7.69 11.89 -1.46
C ILE A 122 -6.87 12.49 -2.60
N VAL A 123 -5.56 12.30 -2.55
CA VAL A 123 -4.62 12.89 -3.52
C VAL A 123 -3.93 11.78 -4.30
N VAL A 124 -3.99 11.86 -5.64
CA VAL A 124 -3.30 10.95 -6.57
C VAL A 124 -2.51 11.78 -7.56
N ASP A 125 -1.21 11.55 -7.68
CA ASP A 125 -0.30 12.30 -8.54
C ASP A 125 -0.48 13.83 -8.42
N SER A 126 -0.50 14.33 -7.20
CA SER A 126 -0.67 15.73 -6.84
C SER A 126 -2.04 16.35 -7.19
N GLN A 127 -3.01 15.57 -7.67
CA GLN A 127 -4.38 16.00 -7.92
C GLN A 127 -5.32 15.49 -6.82
N ILE A 128 -6.20 16.34 -6.33
CA ILE A 128 -7.29 15.92 -5.44
C ILE A 128 -8.36 15.27 -6.30
N VAL A 129 -8.58 13.97 -6.10
CA VAL A 129 -9.54 13.17 -6.85
C VAL A 129 -10.82 12.87 -6.07
N GLY A 130 -10.83 13.15 -4.78
CA GLY A 130 -11.96 12.93 -3.89
C GLY A 130 -11.64 13.30 -2.45
N GLY A 131 -12.51 12.92 -1.53
CA GLY A 131 -12.34 13.10 -0.10
C GLY A 131 -12.85 11.90 0.68
N ILE A 132 -12.24 11.64 1.83
CA ILE A 132 -12.68 10.61 2.77
C ILE A 132 -12.95 11.26 4.14
N GLY A 133 -14.01 10.84 4.78
CA GLY A 133 -14.40 11.30 6.12
C GLY A 133 -14.77 10.13 7.02
N VAL A 134 -14.32 10.20 8.26
CA VAL A 134 -14.64 9.21 9.29
C VAL A 134 -15.29 9.91 10.48
N SER A 135 -16.30 9.25 11.07
CA SER A 135 -16.94 9.74 12.27
C SER A 135 -17.45 8.59 13.12
N GLY A 136 -17.11 8.59 14.40
CA GLY A 136 -17.59 7.62 15.38
C GLY A 136 -16.53 6.70 15.98
N ALA A 137 -15.26 6.99 15.77
CA ALA A 137 -14.17 6.39 16.53
C ALA A 137 -14.11 6.98 17.96
N ALA A 138 -13.20 6.52 18.78
CA ALA A 138 -13.07 6.93 20.16
C ALA A 138 -12.68 8.42 20.33
N SER A 139 -12.09 9.02 19.30
CA SER A 139 -11.69 10.44 19.31
C SER A 139 -11.65 11.02 17.89
N ALA A 140 -11.70 12.34 17.79
CA ALA A 140 -11.53 13.06 16.53
C ALA A 140 -10.16 12.78 15.88
N GLN A 141 -9.12 12.58 16.68
CA GLN A 141 -7.80 12.16 16.22
C GLN A 141 -7.85 10.77 15.57
N GLN A 142 -8.52 9.82 16.18
CA GLN A 142 -8.67 8.47 15.64
C GLN A 142 -9.52 8.48 14.36
N ASP A 143 -10.59 9.29 14.27
CA ASP A 143 -11.33 9.51 13.04
C ASP A 143 -10.41 9.95 11.89
N GLU A 144 -9.50 10.90 12.15
CA GLU A 144 -8.55 11.39 11.16
C GLU A 144 -7.51 10.32 10.76
N GLU A 145 -6.98 9.56 11.72
CA GLU A 145 -6.04 8.46 11.45
C GLU A 145 -6.64 7.39 10.53
N LEU A 146 -7.90 7.04 10.76
CA LEU A 146 -8.64 6.11 9.90
C LEU A 146 -8.87 6.70 8.50
N ALA A 147 -9.22 7.98 8.42
CA ALA A 147 -9.39 8.68 7.14
C ALA A 147 -8.06 8.75 6.35
N ILE A 148 -6.94 9.02 7.03
CA ILE A 148 -5.59 9.03 6.43
C ILE A 148 -5.22 7.63 5.93
N ALA A 149 -5.52 6.57 6.67
CA ALA A 149 -5.26 5.20 6.24
C ALA A 149 -6.00 4.88 4.92
N GLY A 150 -7.27 5.30 4.82
CA GLY A 150 -8.05 5.15 3.61
C GLY A 150 -7.52 5.98 2.42
N ALA A 151 -7.19 7.25 2.65
CA ALA A 151 -6.65 8.13 1.61
C ALA A 151 -5.31 7.62 1.06
N ASN A 152 -4.43 7.14 1.94
CA ASN A 152 -3.11 6.61 1.59
C ASN A 152 -3.18 5.32 0.76
N ALA A 153 -4.28 4.57 0.82
CA ALA A 153 -4.46 3.37 0.00
C ALA A 153 -4.51 3.69 -1.51
N LEU A 154 -4.74 4.93 -1.88
CA LEU A 154 -4.77 5.39 -3.28
C LEU A 154 -3.52 6.19 -3.67
N ALA A 155 -2.62 6.45 -2.74
CA ALA A 155 -1.37 7.13 -3.04
C ALA A 155 -0.48 6.24 -3.92
N PRO A 156 0.20 6.80 -4.95
CA PRO A 156 1.15 6.04 -5.75
C PRO A 156 2.22 5.38 -4.86
N GLY A 157 2.35 4.07 -4.93
CA GLY A 157 3.36 3.30 -4.17
C GLY A 157 2.94 2.81 -2.77
N LYS A 158 1.70 3.03 -2.31
CA LYS A 158 1.19 2.49 -1.02
C LYS A 158 -0.13 1.75 -1.09
N GLY A 159 -0.64 1.52 -2.25
CA GLY A 159 -1.87 0.77 -2.40
C GLY A 159 -1.80 -0.13 -3.60
N GLY A 160 -2.22 -1.36 -3.47
CA GLY A 160 -2.37 -2.28 -4.58
C GLY A 160 -3.05 -1.57 -5.75
N SER A 161 -2.27 -1.26 -6.74
CA SER A 161 -2.70 -0.73 -8.03
C SER A 161 -3.65 -1.73 -8.68
N ALA A 162 -4.49 -1.31 -9.62
CA ALA A 162 -5.08 -2.22 -10.60
C ALA A 162 -4.02 -3.10 -11.30
N ALA A 163 -2.72 -2.77 -11.16
CA ALA A 163 -1.59 -3.63 -11.47
C ALA A 163 -1.48 -4.87 -10.56
N ASP A 164 -2.05 -4.84 -9.32
CA ASP A 164 -2.07 -6.02 -8.43
C ASP A 164 -3.15 -7.04 -8.83
N SER A 165 -4.12 -6.66 -9.66
CA SER A 165 -5.06 -7.58 -10.31
C SER A 165 -4.61 -7.99 -11.72
N ALA A 166 -3.53 -7.41 -12.24
CA ALA A 166 -2.97 -7.77 -13.53
C ALA A 166 -2.12 -9.05 -13.41
N VAL A 167 -2.30 -9.95 -14.35
CA VAL A 167 -1.45 -11.13 -14.46
C VAL A 167 0.00 -10.69 -14.64
N THR A 168 0.86 -11.04 -13.68
CA THR A 168 2.30 -10.82 -13.81
C THR A 168 2.92 -12.03 -14.51
N TYR A 169 3.36 -11.83 -15.74
CA TYR A 169 4.11 -12.83 -16.48
C TYR A 169 5.61 -12.56 -16.38
N LEU A 170 6.34 -13.54 -15.89
CA LEU A 170 7.80 -13.50 -15.76
C LEU A 170 8.41 -14.48 -16.77
N PRO A 171 9.03 -14.00 -17.85
CA PRO A 171 9.64 -14.86 -18.85
C PRO A 171 10.83 -15.63 -18.24
N ARG A 172 11.09 -16.83 -18.79
CA ARG A 172 12.12 -17.76 -18.33
C ARG A 172 13.47 -17.09 -18.06
N ASP A 173 13.91 -16.22 -18.94
CA ASP A 173 15.23 -15.58 -18.82
C ASP A 173 15.32 -14.69 -17.59
N LYS A 174 14.25 -13.96 -17.24
CA LYS A 174 14.16 -13.18 -16.00
C LYS A 174 14.19 -14.09 -14.76
N VAL A 175 13.44 -15.20 -14.79
CA VAL A 175 13.40 -16.17 -13.71
C VAL A 175 14.77 -16.81 -13.49
N ASN A 176 15.43 -17.25 -14.56
CA ASN A 176 16.78 -17.84 -14.47
C ASN A 176 17.80 -16.83 -13.96
N ALA A 177 17.75 -15.57 -14.41
CA ALA A 177 18.62 -14.51 -13.91
C ALA A 177 18.39 -14.20 -12.42
N ALA A 178 17.16 -14.34 -11.94
CA ALA A 178 16.83 -14.18 -10.51
C ALA A 178 17.41 -15.33 -9.68
N PHE A 179 17.29 -16.59 -10.13
CA PHE A 179 17.91 -17.73 -9.44
C PHE A 179 19.44 -17.61 -9.37
N ALA A 180 20.09 -17.16 -10.43
CA ALA A 180 21.55 -17.00 -10.43
C ALA A 180 22.06 -16.02 -9.36
N LYS A 181 21.21 -15.16 -8.80
CA LYS A 181 21.56 -14.13 -7.82
C LYS A 181 20.83 -14.31 -6.48
N GLY A 182 19.85 -15.20 -6.39
CA GLY A 182 18.96 -15.30 -5.23
C GLY A 182 18.18 -13.98 -5.05
N ALA A 183 17.30 -13.63 -6.01
CA ALA A 183 16.67 -12.32 -6.06
C ALA A 183 15.12 -12.39 -6.04
N PRO A 184 14.43 -11.31 -5.61
CA PRO A 184 12.98 -11.23 -5.69
C PRO A 184 12.52 -11.24 -7.16
N LEU A 185 11.42 -11.93 -7.40
CA LEU A 185 10.70 -11.96 -8.66
C LEU A 185 9.51 -11.02 -8.67
N LEU A 186 8.84 -10.91 -7.54
CA LEU A 186 7.67 -10.06 -7.36
C LEU A 186 7.58 -9.66 -5.88
N GLU A 187 7.32 -8.38 -5.63
CA GLU A 187 7.00 -7.86 -4.31
C GLU A 187 5.76 -6.98 -4.44
N VAL A 188 4.68 -7.39 -3.80
CA VAL A 188 3.40 -6.67 -3.76
C VAL A 188 2.88 -6.65 -2.33
N GLU A 189 1.85 -5.85 -2.08
CA GLU A 189 1.20 -5.85 -0.77
C GLU A 189 0.57 -7.23 -0.50
N GLY A 190 0.84 -7.79 0.66
CA GLY A 190 0.33 -9.08 1.11
C GLY A 190 1.21 -10.28 0.76
N TYR A 191 2.05 -10.23 -0.28
CA TYR A 191 2.97 -11.32 -0.56
C TYR A 191 4.20 -10.92 -1.40
N LYS A 192 5.24 -11.75 -1.29
CA LYS A 192 6.47 -11.64 -2.10
C LYS A 192 6.80 -13.00 -2.68
N VAL A 193 7.35 -13.02 -3.90
CA VAL A 193 7.85 -14.25 -4.55
C VAL A 193 9.34 -14.08 -4.82
N HIS A 194 10.15 -14.97 -4.26
CA HIS A 194 11.60 -14.98 -4.44
C HIS A 194 12.06 -16.24 -5.17
N ALA A 195 12.98 -16.07 -6.11
CA ALA A 195 13.80 -17.13 -6.63
C ALA A 195 15.05 -17.24 -5.74
N SER A 196 15.15 -18.30 -4.98
CA SER A 196 16.21 -18.50 -4.00
C SER A 196 17.19 -19.57 -4.44
N HIS A 197 18.47 -19.30 -4.26
CA HIS A 197 19.58 -20.19 -4.57
C HIS A 197 20.49 -20.32 -3.37
N ARG A 198 20.95 -21.56 -3.07
CA ARG A 198 21.91 -21.85 -2.02
C ARG A 198 22.93 -22.88 -2.48
N ASP A 199 24.19 -22.60 -2.23
CA ASP A 199 25.31 -23.54 -2.40
C ASP A 199 25.79 -24.11 -1.06
N GLU A 200 25.41 -23.48 0.05
CA GLU A 200 25.85 -23.81 1.40
C GLU A 200 24.76 -23.62 2.47
N ALA A 201 25.02 -24.06 3.68
CA ALA A 201 24.16 -23.87 4.84
C ALA A 201 23.79 -22.39 5.05
N GLY A 202 22.56 -22.15 5.49
CA GLY A 202 22.09 -20.82 5.86
C GLY A 202 22.31 -20.51 7.35
N LYS A 203 21.84 -19.34 7.77
CA LYS A 203 21.62 -18.99 9.18
C LYS A 203 20.22 -19.43 9.59
N ALA A 204 20.01 -19.63 10.89
CA ALA A 204 18.67 -19.78 11.44
C ALA A 204 17.91 -18.47 11.30
N GLU A 205 16.66 -18.52 10.86
CA GLU A 205 15.82 -17.36 10.57
C GLU A 205 14.45 -17.48 11.28
N VAL A 206 13.89 -16.33 11.68
CA VAL A 206 12.52 -16.20 12.15
C VAL A 206 11.93 -14.96 11.51
N HIS A 207 10.83 -15.13 10.76
CA HIS A 207 10.04 -14.02 10.23
C HIS A 207 8.85 -13.77 11.16
N THR A 208 8.75 -12.59 11.76
CA THR A 208 7.71 -12.31 12.76
C THR A 208 6.35 -11.97 12.15
N LYS A 209 6.32 -11.63 10.85
CA LYS A 209 5.09 -11.34 10.11
C LYS A 209 4.83 -12.31 8.98
N ASP A 210 5.88 -12.73 8.28
CA ASP A 210 5.73 -13.52 7.06
C ASP A 210 5.56 -15.00 7.36
N THR A 211 4.60 -15.64 6.71
CA THR A 211 4.54 -17.09 6.52
C THR A 211 5.28 -17.44 5.25
N ASP A 212 6.27 -18.33 5.34
CA ASP A 212 7.05 -18.78 4.19
C ASP A 212 6.45 -20.05 3.58
N ILE A 213 6.15 -20.03 2.29
CA ILE A 213 5.78 -21.20 1.49
C ILE A 213 6.97 -21.50 0.57
N ILE A 214 7.68 -22.56 0.85
CA ILE A 214 8.89 -22.97 0.14
C ILE A 214 8.57 -24.13 -0.79
N TYR A 215 8.91 -24.03 -2.08
CA TYR A 215 8.81 -25.09 -3.06
C TYR A 215 10.19 -25.40 -3.64
N VAL A 216 10.69 -26.61 -3.41
CA VAL A 216 12.01 -27.04 -3.86
C VAL A 216 11.97 -27.45 -5.33
N LEU A 217 12.73 -26.74 -6.17
CA LEU A 217 12.81 -26.98 -7.61
C LEU A 217 13.92 -27.94 -7.99
N ASP A 218 15.06 -27.87 -7.29
CA ASP A 218 16.22 -28.70 -7.56
C ASP A 218 17.15 -28.74 -6.35
N GLY A 219 17.92 -29.84 -6.20
CA GLY A 219 18.78 -30.06 -5.06
C GLY A 219 18.06 -30.67 -3.86
N SER A 220 18.78 -30.77 -2.74
CA SER A 220 18.26 -31.26 -1.46
C SER A 220 18.96 -30.58 -0.29
N ALA A 221 18.28 -30.55 0.87
CA ALA A 221 18.81 -29.95 2.08
C ALA A 221 18.26 -30.62 3.32
N ARG A 222 19.05 -30.55 4.42
CA ARG A 222 18.53 -30.79 5.76
C ARG A 222 17.96 -29.51 6.30
N PHE A 223 16.65 -29.51 6.52
CA PHE A 223 15.86 -28.35 6.95
C PHE A 223 15.31 -28.56 8.35
N VAL A 224 15.58 -27.62 9.25
CA VAL A 224 15.18 -27.68 10.66
C VAL A 224 14.11 -26.64 10.91
N THR A 225 13.03 -27.01 11.61
CA THR A 225 11.94 -26.09 11.99
C THR A 225 11.60 -26.19 13.46
N GLY A 226 11.10 -25.08 14.06
CA GLY A 226 10.79 -25.01 15.48
C GLY A 226 12.04 -24.92 16.36
N GLY A 227 11.90 -25.23 17.64
CA GLY A 227 13.00 -25.12 18.60
C GLY A 227 13.35 -23.67 18.96
N SER A 228 14.61 -23.43 19.35
CA SER A 228 15.10 -22.13 19.78
C SER A 228 16.33 -21.71 18.98
N VAL A 229 16.29 -20.48 18.44
CA VAL A 229 17.43 -19.87 17.73
C VAL A 229 18.56 -19.60 18.72
N GLN A 230 19.78 -19.97 18.35
CA GLN A 230 20.99 -19.71 19.13
C GLN A 230 21.61 -18.39 18.66
N ASP A 231 22.04 -17.55 19.61
CA ASP A 231 22.61 -16.22 19.37
C ASP A 231 21.73 -15.33 18.50
N PRO A 232 20.42 -15.13 18.86
CA PRO A 232 19.49 -14.40 18.04
C PRO A 232 19.85 -12.91 17.95
N LYS A 233 19.80 -12.36 16.76
CA LYS A 233 19.98 -10.94 16.47
C LYS A 233 18.83 -10.44 15.59
N VAL A 234 18.23 -9.33 15.96
CA VAL A 234 17.26 -8.62 15.10
C VAL A 234 18.05 -7.96 13.97
N ILE A 235 17.80 -8.37 12.75
CA ILE A 235 18.46 -7.83 11.55
C ILE A 235 17.61 -6.73 10.91
N GLN A 236 16.29 -6.91 10.93
CA GLN A 236 15.29 -5.95 10.49
C GLN A 236 14.09 -6.01 11.45
N ALA A 237 13.15 -5.08 11.31
CA ALA A 237 11.98 -4.99 12.19
C ALA A 237 11.21 -6.31 12.33
N ASP A 238 11.18 -7.11 11.26
CA ASP A 238 10.38 -8.34 11.16
C ASP A 238 11.24 -9.60 10.92
N GLU A 239 12.58 -9.52 11.10
CA GLU A 239 13.50 -10.62 10.84
C GLU A 239 14.53 -10.78 11.96
N ILE A 240 14.60 -12.01 12.51
CA ILE A 240 15.58 -12.44 13.49
C ILE A 240 16.46 -13.50 12.84
N ARG A 241 17.78 -13.40 12.99
CA ARG A 241 18.74 -14.42 12.56
C ARG A 241 19.63 -14.88 13.69
N GLY A 242 20.07 -16.13 13.61
CA GLY A 242 21.00 -16.71 14.58
C GLY A 242 21.92 -17.75 13.97
N ALA A 243 22.80 -18.30 14.80
CA ALA A 243 23.81 -19.25 14.34
C ALA A 243 23.24 -20.62 13.97
N SER A 244 22.25 -21.10 14.75
CA SER A 244 21.65 -22.43 14.61
C SER A 244 20.32 -22.51 15.32
N ILE A 245 19.64 -23.67 15.22
CA ILE A 245 18.42 -24.00 15.99
C ILE A 245 18.75 -25.17 16.92
N ARG A 246 18.34 -25.05 18.20
CA ARG A 246 18.40 -26.12 19.20
C ARG A 246 17.01 -26.68 19.43
N GLY A 247 16.87 -28.02 19.40
CA GLY A 247 15.63 -28.72 19.74
C GLY A 247 14.52 -28.60 18.68
N GLY A 248 14.88 -28.27 17.45
CA GLY A 248 13.95 -28.27 16.32
C GLY A 248 13.77 -29.65 15.70
N GLU A 249 12.76 -29.79 14.85
CA GLU A 249 12.52 -30.98 14.05
C GLU A 249 13.26 -30.87 12.71
N ALA A 250 14.14 -31.83 12.42
CA ALA A 250 14.91 -31.87 11.18
C ALA A 250 14.25 -32.81 10.14
N ARG A 251 14.19 -32.31 8.89
CA ARG A 251 13.67 -33.03 7.73
C ARG A 251 14.67 -32.97 6.59
N GLU A 252 14.80 -34.06 5.83
CA GLU A 252 15.45 -34.01 4.52
C GLU A 252 14.40 -33.52 3.51
N ILE A 253 14.68 -32.43 2.85
CA ILE A 253 13.83 -31.88 1.79
C ILE A 253 14.51 -31.99 0.45
N ALA A 254 13.75 -32.26 -0.60
CA ALA A 254 14.25 -32.49 -1.94
C ALA A 254 13.30 -31.92 -3.00
N LYS A 255 13.72 -32.01 -4.24
CA LYS A 255 12.93 -31.57 -5.40
C LYS A 255 11.48 -32.07 -5.34
N GLY A 256 10.53 -31.15 -5.45
CA GLY A 256 9.10 -31.39 -5.42
C GLY A 256 8.46 -31.19 -4.04
N ASP A 257 9.24 -31.08 -2.97
CA ASP A 257 8.71 -30.84 -1.63
C ASP A 257 8.19 -29.41 -1.48
N VAL A 258 7.10 -29.28 -0.70
CA VAL A 258 6.53 -28.02 -0.26
C VAL A 258 6.59 -27.97 1.26
N ILE A 259 7.13 -26.86 1.79
CA ILE A 259 7.17 -26.59 3.21
C ILE A 259 6.44 -25.28 3.48
N VAL A 260 5.55 -25.28 4.47
CA VAL A 260 4.91 -24.06 4.98
C VAL A 260 5.45 -23.79 6.37
N VAL A 261 6.13 -22.67 6.54
CA VAL A 261 6.65 -22.20 7.84
C VAL A 261 5.80 -21.01 8.27
N PRO A 262 4.92 -21.17 9.26
CA PRO A 262 4.13 -20.04 9.79
C PRO A 262 5.04 -18.96 10.38
N ASN A 263 4.54 -17.71 10.39
CA ASN A 263 5.23 -16.60 11.04
C ASN A 263 5.57 -16.94 12.50
N GLY A 264 6.68 -16.42 12.98
CA GLY A 264 7.19 -16.70 14.33
C GLY A 264 7.87 -18.06 14.51
N VAL A 265 7.81 -18.97 13.53
CA VAL A 265 8.43 -20.29 13.63
C VAL A 265 9.89 -20.22 13.15
N PRO A 266 10.87 -20.59 14.01
CA PRO A 266 12.26 -20.70 13.60
C PRO A 266 12.44 -21.74 12.49
N HIS A 267 13.28 -21.43 11.50
CA HIS A 267 13.62 -22.36 10.44
C HIS A 267 15.07 -22.16 9.98
N TRP A 268 15.67 -23.22 9.43
CA TRP A 268 17.08 -23.22 9.12
C TRP A 268 17.44 -24.28 8.09
N PHE A 269 18.11 -23.89 7.01
CA PHE A 269 18.81 -24.80 6.12
C PHE A 269 20.14 -25.18 6.77
N GLU A 270 20.13 -26.26 7.56
CA GLU A 270 21.29 -26.74 8.33
C GLU A 270 22.42 -27.22 7.42
N SER A 271 22.07 -27.89 6.32
CA SER A 271 23.01 -28.30 5.29
C SER A 271 22.34 -28.37 3.93
N VAL A 272 23.14 -28.24 2.88
CA VAL A 272 22.70 -28.31 1.48
C VAL A 272 23.55 -29.36 0.76
N ARG A 273 22.93 -30.19 -0.06
CA ARG A 273 23.60 -31.21 -0.87
C ARG A 273 23.53 -30.81 -2.34
N GLY A 274 24.60 -30.17 -2.86
CA GLY A 274 24.64 -29.56 -4.17
C GLY A 274 23.85 -28.25 -4.21
N PRO A 275 23.78 -27.57 -5.37
CA PRO A 275 23.01 -26.35 -5.51
C PRO A 275 21.53 -26.60 -5.22
N LEU A 276 20.94 -25.82 -4.33
CA LEU A 276 19.53 -25.86 -3.99
C LEU A 276 18.82 -24.66 -4.59
N ASN A 277 17.86 -24.91 -5.48
CA ASN A 277 16.98 -23.90 -6.05
C ASN A 277 15.56 -24.09 -5.53
N TYR A 278 14.95 -23.03 -5.03
CA TYR A 278 13.59 -23.08 -4.53
C TYR A 278 12.89 -21.73 -4.69
N TYR A 279 11.58 -21.76 -4.89
CA TYR A 279 10.76 -20.58 -4.67
C TYR A 279 10.43 -20.43 -3.21
N VAL A 280 10.41 -19.21 -2.72
CA VAL A 280 9.74 -18.89 -1.46
C VAL A 280 8.69 -17.80 -1.73
N VAL A 281 7.45 -18.10 -1.33
CA VAL A 281 6.37 -17.13 -1.30
C VAL A 281 6.20 -16.72 0.17
N LYS A 282 6.44 -15.45 0.46
CA LYS A 282 6.22 -14.85 1.78
C LYS A 282 4.87 -14.18 1.78
N VAL A 283 3.99 -14.58 2.71
CA VAL A 283 2.63 -14.04 2.87
C VAL A 283 2.55 -13.32 4.22
N HIS A 284 2.12 -12.05 4.24
CA HIS A 284 2.00 -11.21 5.44
C HIS A 284 0.66 -10.51 5.58
#